data_192d4efca528f21ee354379c538ff46a
#
_entry.id   192d4efca528f21ee354379c538ff46a
#
_cell.length_a   1.000
_cell.length_b   1.000
_cell.length_c   1.000
_cell.angle_alpha   90.00
_cell.angle_beta   90.00
_cell.angle_gamma   90.00
#
_symmetry.space_group_name_H-M   'P 1'
#
loop_
_entity.id
_entity.type
_entity.pdbx_description
1 polymer ?
#
loop_
_entity_poly.entity_id
_entity_poly.type
_entity_poly.pdbx_seq_one_letter_code
_entity_poly.pdbx_strand_id
1 'polypeptide(L)'
;QSLGFKEVPASTITTIVKGPQEGEFCSECYLGNRKADVVVRLHDTRLMPIECKVSNSSTNSVKRLNNDAAVKAGDWIKKFGALQVVPAALLAGVFNVLNLEQAQDAGLTIFWSHDLQPIGDFIESTRGI
;
A
#
# COMPACT_ATOMS: atom_id res chain seq x y z
N GLN A 1 9.87 -8.15 11.45
CA GLN A 1 9.59 -6.78 11.08
C GLN A 1 10.09 -5.81 12.13
N SER A 2 10.62 -4.68 11.66
CA SER A 2 11.25 -3.70 12.55
C SER A 2 10.26 -3.05 13.51
N LEU A 3 8.96 -3.09 13.22
CA LEU A 3 7.93 -2.50 14.09
C LEU A 3 7.26 -3.55 14.98
N GLY A 4 7.79 -4.76 15.01
CA GLY A 4 7.21 -5.84 15.80
C GLY A 4 5.94 -6.44 15.23
N PHE A 5 5.62 -6.14 13.98
CA PHE A 5 4.44 -6.68 13.32
C PHE A 5 4.63 -8.15 13.01
N LYS A 6 3.57 -8.92 13.17
CA LYS A 6 3.57 -10.37 12.99
C LYS A 6 2.98 -10.74 11.64
N GLU A 7 3.70 -11.58 10.88
CA GLU A 7 3.18 -12.08 9.61
C GLU A 7 2.12 -13.16 9.85
N VAL A 8 1.00 -13.05 9.14
CA VAL A 8 -0.06 -14.05 9.15
C VAL A 8 -0.22 -14.64 7.75
N PRO A 9 -0.83 -15.83 7.61
CA PRO A 9 -0.97 -16.46 6.30
C PRO A 9 -1.74 -15.60 5.31
N ALA A 10 -1.36 -15.69 4.04
CA ALA A 10 -2.06 -15.02 2.96
C ALA A 10 -3.49 -15.54 2.86
N SER A 11 -4.42 -14.65 2.55
CA SER A 11 -5.83 -14.99 2.40
C SER A 11 -6.49 -13.98 1.48
N THR A 12 -7.75 -14.26 1.13
CA THR A 12 -8.56 -13.30 0.40
C THR A 12 -9.36 -12.47 1.39
N ILE A 13 -9.14 -11.16 1.34
CA ILE A 13 -9.79 -10.22 2.26
C ILE A 13 -10.99 -9.62 1.51
N THR A 14 -12.18 -10.08 1.86
CA THR A 14 -13.41 -9.65 1.17
C THR A 14 -14.11 -8.50 1.88
N THR A 15 -13.84 -8.31 3.17
CA THR A 15 -14.38 -7.20 3.95
C THR A 15 -13.28 -6.63 4.84
N ILE A 16 -13.47 -5.39 5.29
CA ILE A 16 -12.46 -4.71 6.11
C ILE A 16 -12.20 -5.42 7.44
N VAL A 17 -13.19 -6.10 8.00
CA VAL A 17 -13.01 -6.78 9.29
C VAL A 17 -12.19 -8.06 9.17
N LYS A 18 -12.01 -8.59 7.98
CA LYS A 18 -11.19 -9.77 7.73
C LYS A 18 -9.74 -9.39 7.48
N GLY A 19 -8.87 -10.39 7.45
CA GLY A 19 -7.46 -10.18 7.16
C GLY A 19 -6.65 -9.92 8.42
N PRO A 20 -5.46 -9.33 8.28
CA PRO A 20 -4.60 -9.07 9.42
C PRO A 20 -5.30 -8.20 10.45
N GLN A 21 -5.00 -8.43 11.73
CA GLN A 21 -5.46 -7.58 12.81
C GLN A 21 -4.37 -6.57 13.16
N GLU A 22 -4.67 -5.63 14.07
CA GLU A 22 -3.68 -4.64 14.47
C GLU A 22 -2.38 -5.33 14.91
N GLY A 23 -1.25 -4.85 14.38
CA GLY A 23 0.04 -5.46 14.65
C GLY A 23 0.36 -6.66 13.77
N GLU A 24 -0.46 -6.94 12.75
CA GLU A 24 -0.26 -8.05 11.83
C GLU A 24 -0.17 -7.56 10.38
N PHE A 25 0.46 -8.38 9.54
CA PHE A 25 0.49 -8.15 8.10
C PHE A 25 0.45 -9.49 7.36
N CYS A 26 0.07 -9.46 6.10
CA CYS A 26 0.18 -10.64 5.24
C CYS A 26 0.78 -10.24 3.91
N SER A 27 1.43 -11.20 3.25
CA SER A 27 2.06 -11.01 1.94
C SER A 27 1.25 -11.72 0.88
N GLU A 28 1.25 -11.17 -0.34
CA GLU A 28 0.61 -11.81 -1.49
C GLU A 28 -0.86 -12.11 -1.25
N CYS A 29 -1.58 -11.18 -0.64
CA CYS A 29 -2.99 -11.33 -0.29
C CYS A 29 -3.86 -10.66 -1.33
N TYR A 30 -5.07 -11.23 -1.56
CA TYR A 30 -6.08 -10.52 -2.33
C TYR A 30 -6.88 -9.62 -1.39
N LEU A 31 -6.98 -8.35 -1.75
CA LEU A 31 -7.87 -7.40 -1.09
C LEU A 31 -8.99 -7.12 -2.08
N GLY A 32 -10.17 -7.67 -1.81
CA GLY A 32 -11.22 -7.73 -2.80
C GLY A 32 -10.77 -8.66 -3.94
N ASN A 33 -10.84 -8.17 -5.17
CA ASN A 33 -10.43 -8.94 -6.35
C ASN A 33 -9.08 -8.49 -6.92
N ARG A 34 -8.33 -7.66 -6.19
CA ARG A 34 -6.99 -7.22 -6.60
C ARG A 34 -5.96 -7.72 -5.60
N LYS A 35 -4.87 -8.28 -6.12
CA LYS A 35 -3.78 -8.79 -5.29
C LYS A 35 -2.87 -7.64 -4.84
N ALA A 36 -2.50 -7.65 -3.56
CA ALA A 36 -1.52 -6.74 -3.00
C ALA A 36 -0.26 -7.51 -2.62
N ASP A 37 0.90 -6.88 -2.78
CA ASP A 37 2.15 -7.51 -2.37
C ASP A 37 2.22 -7.70 -0.87
N VAL A 38 1.77 -6.69 -0.11
CA VAL A 38 1.70 -6.75 1.35
C VAL A 38 0.44 -6.01 1.80
N VAL A 39 -0.25 -6.54 2.80
CA VAL A 39 -1.36 -5.84 3.45
C VAL A 39 -1.05 -5.73 4.93
N VAL A 40 -1.09 -4.51 5.46
CA VAL A 40 -0.80 -4.22 6.86
C VAL A 40 -2.06 -3.67 7.51
N ARG A 41 -2.37 -4.15 8.73
CA ARG A 41 -3.42 -3.52 9.53
C ARG A 41 -2.79 -2.41 10.36
N LEU A 42 -3.20 -1.18 10.12
CA LEU A 42 -2.69 -0.04 10.86
C LEU A 42 -3.27 -0.01 12.28
N HIS A 43 -2.66 0.76 13.16
CA HIS A 43 -3.11 0.83 14.56
C HIS A 43 -4.50 1.45 14.71
N ASP A 44 -4.92 2.25 13.73
CA ASP A 44 -6.26 2.83 13.70
C ASP A 44 -7.28 1.94 12.97
N THR A 45 -6.93 0.68 12.72
CA THR A 45 -7.73 -0.37 12.09
C THR A 45 -7.91 -0.27 10.58
N ARG A 46 -7.37 0.76 9.93
CA ARG A 46 -7.38 0.83 8.46
C ARG A 46 -6.44 -0.24 7.89
N LEU A 47 -6.75 -0.73 6.70
CA LEU A 47 -5.85 -1.62 5.96
C LEU A 47 -5.00 -0.80 5.00
N MET A 48 -3.70 -1.11 4.97
CA MET A 48 -2.76 -0.48 4.05
C MET A 48 -2.22 -1.53 3.10
N PRO A 49 -2.84 -1.68 1.91
CA PRO A 49 -2.28 -2.54 0.87
C PRO A 49 -1.09 -1.83 0.24
N ILE A 50 0.02 -2.54 0.12
CA ILE A 50 1.27 -1.99 -0.40
C ILE A 50 1.65 -2.71 -1.68
N GLU A 51 1.93 -1.95 -2.74
CA GLU A 51 2.49 -2.46 -3.99
C GLU A 51 3.97 -2.10 -4.04
N CYS A 52 4.80 -3.10 -4.30
CA CYS A 52 6.24 -2.89 -4.46
C CYS A 52 6.55 -2.82 -5.96
N LYS A 53 7.07 -1.70 -6.41
CA LYS A 53 7.33 -1.46 -7.83
C LYS A 53 8.76 -1.01 -8.04
N VAL A 54 9.42 -1.60 -9.03
CA VAL A 54 10.77 -1.22 -9.44
C VAL A 54 10.70 -0.75 -10.88
N SER A 55 11.33 0.38 -11.18
CA SER A 55 11.40 0.91 -12.53
C SER A 55 12.82 1.34 -12.86
N ASN A 56 13.30 0.95 -14.03
CA ASN A 56 14.63 1.33 -14.50
C ASN A 56 14.59 2.44 -15.57
N SER A 57 13.41 2.99 -15.84
CA SER A 57 13.28 4.09 -16.79
C SER A 57 11.97 4.85 -16.53
N SER A 58 11.92 6.12 -16.98
CA SER A 58 10.70 6.90 -16.83
C SER A 58 9.54 6.34 -17.65
N THR A 59 9.83 5.67 -18.77
CA THR A 59 8.79 5.01 -19.57
C THR A 59 8.12 3.89 -18.78
N ASN A 60 8.93 3.03 -18.15
CA ASN A 60 8.41 1.94 -17.33
C ASN A 60 7.67 2.46 -16.09
N SER A 61 8.02 3.65 -15.60
CA SER A 61 7.37 4.19 -14.42
C SER A 61 5.88 4.46 -14.65
N VAL A 62 5.50 4.95 -15.84
CA VAL A 62 4.09 5.17 -16.16
C VAL A 62 3.33 3.84 -16.06
N LYS A 63 3.86 2.79 -16.69
CA LYS A 63 3.20 1.49 -16.73
C LYS A 63 3.06 0.91 -15.33
N ARG A 64 4.13 0.95 -14.53
CA ARG A 64 4.13 0.30 -13.22
C ARG A 64 3.38 1.11 -12.17
N LEU A 65 3.46 2.43 -12.24
CA LEU A 65 2.86 3.29 -11.24
C LEU A 65 1.42 3.67 -11.61
N ASN A 66 1.25 4.33 -12.75
CA ASN A 66 -0.05 4.91 -13.10
C ASN A 66 -1.03 3.88 -13.67
N ASN A 67 -0.53 2.94 -14.49
CA ASN A 67 -1.40 1.95 -15.14
C ASN A 67 -1.62 0.69 -14.31
N ASP A 68 -0.91 0.53 -13.20
CA ASP A 68 -1.09 -0.64 -12.33
C ASP A 68 -1.34 -0.22 -10.89
N ALA A 69 -0.35 0.30 -10.17
CA ALA A 69 -0.49 0.58 -8.75
C ALA A 69 -1.59 1.60 -8.46
N ALA A 70 -1.65 2.70 -9.22
CA ALA A 70 -2.66 3.73 -9.00
C ALA A 70 -4.06 3.25 -9.37
N VAL A 71 -4.19 2.39 -10.38
CA VAL A 71 -5.49 1.79 -10.74
C VAL A 71 -5.97 0.89 -9.61
N LYS A 72 -5.10 0.05 -9.05
CA LYS A 72 -5.46 -0.78 -7.90
C LYS A 72 -5.89 0.08 -6.72
N ALA A 73 -5.16 1.16 -6.45
CA ALA A 73 -5.49 2.07 -5.35
C ALA A 73 -6.90 2.62 -5.51
N GLY A 74 -7.24 3.08 -6.70
CA GLY A 74 -8.58 3.59 -6.99
C GLY A 74 -9.66 2.54 -6.78
N ASP A 75 -9.41 1.30 -7.22
CA ASP A 75 -10.36 0.21 -7.06
C ASP A 75 -10.57 -0.13 -5.58
N TRP A 76 -9.50 -0.15 -4.78
CA TRP A 76 -9.62 -0.43 -3.34
C TRP A 76 -10.40 0.66 -2.62
N ILE A 77 -10.13 1.93 -2.95
CA ILE A 77 -10.85 3.05 -2.35
C ILE A 77 -12.32 3.00 -2.71
N LYS A 78 -12.62 2.69 -3.97
CA LYS A 78 -14.00 2.59 -4.45
C LYS A 78 -14.75 1.47 -3.75
N LYS A 79 -14.10 0.32 -3.54
CA LYS A 79 -14.75 -0.85 -2.93
C LYS A 79 -14.89 -0.71 -1.42
N PHE A 80 -13.84 -0.26 -0.72
CA PHE A 80 -13.81 -0.28 0.75
C PHE A 80 -13.98 1.09 1.37
N GLY A 81 -13.78 2.16 0.62
CA GLY A 81 -13.91 3.53 1.11
C GLY A 81 -12.57 4.13 1.54
N ALA A 82 -12.41 5.43 1.30
CA ALA A 82 -11.18 6.15 1.61
C ALA A 82 -10.89 6.22 3.11
N LEU A 83 -11.90 6.01 3.95
CA LEU A 83 -11.72 6.00 5.41
C LEU A 83 -11.30 4.65 5.95
N GLN A 84 -11.30 3.61 5.11
CA GLN A 84 -11.01 2.24 5.53
C GLN A 84 -9.70 1.69 4.98
N VAL A 85 -9.21 2.24 3.86
CA VAL A 85 -7.97 1.76 3.23
C VAL A 85 -7.04 2.93 2.93
N VAL A 86 -5.73 2.65 3.02
CA VAL A 86 -4.67 3.58 2.66
C VAL A 86 -3.76 2.87 1.66
N PRO A 87 -4.12 2.87 0.37
CA PRO A 87 -3.26 2.22 -0.62
C PRO A 87 -1.90 2.90 -0.66
N ALA A 88 -0.84 2.12 -0.73
CA ALA A 88 0.52 2.62 -0.74
C ALA A 88 1.37 1.92 -1.78
N ALA A 89 2.41 2.59 -2.23
CA ALA A 89 3.42 2.02 -3.10
C ALA A 89 4.79 2.20 -2.48
N LEU A 90 5.60 1.16 -2.53
CA LEU A 90 7.00 1.19 -2.12
C LEU A 90 7.82 1.12 -3.41
N LEU A 91 8.50 2.21 -3.75
CA LEU A 91 9.12 2.38 -5.05
C LEU A 91 10.64 2.28 -4.98
N ALA A 92 11.22 1.71 -6.02
CA ALA A 92 12.67 1.71 -6.22
C ALA A 92 12.96 2.05 -7.68
N GLY A 93 13.99 2.86 -7.91
CA GLY A 93 14.45 3.18 -9.27
C GLY A 93 14.01 4.55 -9.74
N VAL A 94 13.71 4.63 -11.04
CA VAL A 94 13.47 5.91 -11.72
C VAL A 94 11.98 6.12 -11.96
N PHE A 95 11.46 7.25 -11.48
CA PHE A 95 10.07 7.63 -11.68
C PHE A 95 9.97 9.11 -12.02
N ASN A 96 9.09 9.42 -12.96
CA ASN A 96 8.85 10.80 -13.39
C ASN A 96 7.99 11.52 -12.34
N VAL A 97 8.36 12.77 -12.02
CA VAL A 97 7.66 13.56 -10.99
C VAL A 97 6.18 13.73 -11.31
N LEU A 98 5.83 13.99 -12.57
CA LEU A 98 4.43 14.14 -12.96
C LEU A 98 3.64 12.87 -12.70
N ASN A 99 4.24 11.70 -13.00
CA ASN A 99 3.58 10.41 -12.74
C ASN A 99 3.39 10.17 -11.25
N LEU A 100 4.36 10.59 -10.42
CA LEU A 100 4.24 10.49 -8.96
C LEU A 100 3.08 11.34 -8.45
N GLU A 101 2.97 12.57 -8.93
CA GLU A 101 1.89 13.48 -8.55
C GLU A 101 0.53 12.93 -8.94
N GLN A 102 0.43 12.39 -10.17
CA GLN A 102 -0.82 11.80 -10.66
C GLN A 102 -1.24 10.60 -9.82
N ALA A 103 -0.27 9.77 -9.42
CA ALA A 103 -0.56 8.60 -8.58
C ALA A 103 -1.04 9.03 -7.19
N GLN A 104 -0.43 10.06 -6.61
CA GLN A 104 -0.86 10.59 -5.32
C GLN A 104 -2.26 11.19 -5.41
N ASP A 105 -2.58 11.87 -6.50
CA ASP A 105 -3.92 12.42 -6.71
C ASP A 105 -4.97 11.31 -6.83
N ALA A 106 -4.56 10.12 -7.29
CA ALA A 106 -5.45 8.96 -7.38
C ALA A 106 -5.64 8.26 -6.01
N GLY A 107 -4.98 8.74 -4.96
CA GLY A 107 -5.14 8.21 -3.62
C GLY A 107 -4.00 7.30 -3.15
N LEU A 108 -2.90 7.25 -3.89
CA LEU A 108 -1.77 6.39 -3.56
C LEU A 108 -0.76 7.16 -2.69
N THR A 109 -0.42 6.58 -1.54
CA THR A 109 0.65 7.11 -0.69
C THR A 109 1.97 6.46 -1.12
N ILE A 110 3.00 7.27 -1.34
CA ILE A 110 4.25 6.80 -1.93
C ILE A 110 5.36 6.79 -0.89
N PHE A 111 6.08 5.67 -0.81
CA PHE A 111 7.28 5.50 0.00
C PHE A 111 8.41 4.99 -0.90
N TRP A 112 9.65 5.18 -0.46
CA TRP A 112 10.83 4.79 -1.22
C TRP A 112 11.59 3.68 -0.52
N SER A 113 12.01 2.66 -1.26
CA SER A 113 12.69 1.50 -0.68
C SER A 113 14.06 1.85 -0.09
N HIS A 114 14.70 2.91 -0.57
CA HIS A 114 16.02 3.32 -0.05
C HIS A 114 15.91 4.11 1.25
N ASP A 115 14.70 4.45 1.69
CA ASP A 115 14.49 5.15 2.96
C ASP A 115 13.16 4.67 3.53
N LEU A 116 13.23 3.71 4.44
CA LEU A 116 12.04 3.10 5.03
C LEU A 116 11.55 3.84 6.28
N GLN A 117 12.27 4.86 6.73
CA GLN A 117 11.87 5.61 7.92
C GLN A 117 10.47 6.25 7.78
N PRO A 118 10.15 6.89 6.64
CA PRO A 118 8.81 7.49 6.50
C PRO A 118 7.65 6.50 6.61
N ILE A 119 7.80 5.27 6.09
CA ILE A 119 6.73 4.29 6.21
C ILE A 119 6.54 3.85 7.67
N GLY A 120 7.65 3.68 8.39
CA GLY A 120 7.59 3.39 9.82
C GLY A 120 6.94 4.51 10.60
N ASP A 121 7.32 5.75 10.31
CA ASP A 121 6.75 6.93 10.96
C ASP A 121 5.25 7.04 10.67
N PHE A 122 4.83 6.77 9.44
CA PHE A 122 3.42 6.79 9.08
C PHE A 122 2.65 5.76 9.90
N ILE A 123 3.15 4.52 9.95
CA ILE A 123 2.47 3.45 10.68
C ILE A 123 2.35 3.82 12.17
N GLU A 124 3.42 4.34 12.78
CA GLU A 124 3.38 4.74 14.19
C GLU A 124 2.41 5.89 14.41
N SER A 125 2.26 6.80 13.45
CA SER A 125 1.31 7.91 13.59
C SER A 125 -0.13 7.43 13.69
N THR A 126 -0.45 6.23 13.25
CA THR A 126 -1.80 5.68 13.31
C THR A 126 -2.18 5.12 14.68
N ARG A 127 -1.23 5.10 15.64
CA ARG A 127 -1.55 4.68 17.02
C ARG A 127 -2.52 5.65 17.71
N GLY A 128 -2.65 6.84 17.15
CA GLY A 128 -3.40 7.88 17.82
C GLY A 128 -2.58 8.44 18.98
N ILE A 129 -3.21 8.92 19.97
CA ILE A 129 -2.52 9.57 21.09
C ILE A 129 -2.61 8.76 22.34
#